data_470211f9a3fec4792a069041005ae916
#
_entry.id   470211f9a3fec4792a069041005ae916
#
_cell.length_a   1.000
_cell.length_b   1.000
_cell.length_c   1.000
_cell.angle_alpha   90.00
_cell.angle_beta   90.00
_cell.angle_gamma   90.00
#
_symmetry.space_group_name_H-M   'P 1'
#
loop_
_entity.id
_entity.type
_entity.pdbx_description
1 polymer ?
#
loop_
_entity_poly.entity_id
_entity_poly.type
_entity_poly.pdbx_seq_one_letter_code
_entity_poly.pdbx_strand_id
1 'polypeptide(L)'
;MKSLLARVAIISVVLLSAAVSAHAASLMGPTPEQQQRHLELFHEGQALWPIYCNHCHNARNPAEFAPYQWDQIMMHMRTMENLPPEDEAAILEYLKTAR
;
A
#
# COMPACT_ATOMS: atom_id res chain seq x y z
N MET A 1 -25.97 25.68 -33.09
CA MET A 1 -26.02 25.97 -31.64
C MET A 1 -26.70 24.88 -30.84
N LYS A 2 -27.89 24.40 -31.21
CA LYS A 2 -28.60 23.32 -30.44
C LYS A 2 -27.79 21.98 -30.30
N SER A 3 -27.02 21.58 -31.32
CA SER A 3 -26.22 20.35 -31.27
C SER A 3 -24.97 20.45 -30.37
N LEU A 4 -24.41 21.63 -30.22
CA LEU A 4 -23.25 21.87 -29.37
C LEU A 4 -23.63 21.81 -27.88
N LEU A 5 -24.74 22.43 -27.52
CA LEU A 5 -25.29 22.41 -26.16
C LEU A 5 -25.68 20.99 -25.70
N ALA A 6 -26.27 20.19 -26.61
CA ALA A 6 -26.60 18.79 -26.32
C ALA A 6 -25.34 17.93 -26.06
N ARG A 7 -24.27 18.13 -26.84
CA ARG A 7 -22.99 17.43 -26.66
C ARG A 7 -22.30 17.80 -25.36
N VAL A 8 -22.30 19.06 -24.98
CA VAL A 8 -21.73 19.55 -23.71
C VAL A 8 -22.50 18.98 -22.52
N ALA A 9 -23.83 18.95 -22.59
CA ALA A 9 -24.65 18.37 -21.52
C ALA A 9 -24.38 16.85 -21.31
N ILE A 10 -24.24 16.10 -22.40
CA ILE A 10 -23.94 14.64 -22.31
C ILE A 10 -22.56 14.40 -21.69
N ILE A 11 -21.52 15.15 -22.08
CA ILE A 11 -20.18 15.04 -21.53
C ILE A 11 -20.18 15.35 -20.03
N SER A 12 -20.91 16.39 -19.60
CA SER A 12 -21.01 16.74 -18.18
C SER A 12 -21.67 15.67 -17.34
N VAL A 13 -22.72 15.00 -17.84
CA VAL A 13 -23.39 13.92 -17.13
C VAL A 13 -22.49 12.67 -17.01
N VAL A 14 -21.74 12.34 -18.05
CA VAL A 14 -20.81 11.20 -18.03
C VAL A 14 -19.66 11.42 -17.03
N LEU A 15 -19.11 12.64 -16.98
CA LEU A 15 -18.05 12.97 -16.02
C LEU A 15 -18.56 12.96 -14.57
N LEU A 16 -19.79 13.38 -14.33
CA LEU A 16 -20.37 13.36 -12.98
C LEU A 16 -20.64 11.94 -12.50
N SER A 17 -21.09 11.04 -13.37
CA SER A 17 -21.33 9.64 -13.02
C SER A 17 -20.04 8.87 -12.71
N ALA A 18 -18.92 9.16 -13.39
CA ALA A 18 -17.63 8.57 -13.12
C ALA A 18 -17.08 8.98 -11.73
N ALA A 19 -17.27 10.21 -11.32
CA ALA A 19 -16.84 10.72 -10.02
C ALA A 19 -17.59 10.05 -8.85
N VAL A 20 -18.89 9.80 -8.99
CA VAL A 20 -19.70 9.12 -7.97
C VAL A 20 -19.28 7.67 -7.80
N SER A 21 -18.94 6.98 -8.88
CA SER A 21 -18.48 5.58 -8.82
C SER A 21 -17.14 5.43 -8.09
N ALA A 22 -16.21 6.37 -8.27
CA ALA A 22 -14.93 6.36 -7.59
C ALA A 22 -15.05 6.56 -6.06
N HIS A 23 -15.99 7.40 -5.62
CA HIS A 23 -16.23 7.62 -4.19
C HIS A 23 -16.93 6.44 -3.52
N ALA A 24 -17.82 5.75 -4.22
CA ALA A 24 -18.49 4.55 -3.69
C ALA A 24 -17.49 3.41 -3.45
N ALA A 25 -16.50 3.24 -4.32
CA ALA A 25 -15.45 2.23 -4.15
C ALA A 25 -14.58 2.48 -2.89
N SER A 26 -14.37 3.74 -2.51
CA SER A 26 -13.61 4.12 -1.31
C SER A 26 -14.34 3.80 0.01
N LEU A 27 -15.65 3.65 -0.01
CA LEU A 27 -16.46 3.32 1.19
C LEU A 27 -16.61 1.81 1.39
N MET A 28 -16.30 1.00 0.40
CA MET A 28 -16.24 -0.45 0.51
C MET A 28 -14.85 -0.82 1.02
N GLY A 29 -14.76 -1.61 2.07
CA GLY A 29 -13.48 -2.12 2.59
C GLY A 29 -12.62 -2.80 1.51
N PRO A 30 -11.45 -3.32 1.87
CA PRO A 30 -10.55 -3.94 0.90
C PRO A 30 -11.22 -5.09 0.17
N THR A 31 -10.99 -5.19 -1.14
CA THR A 31 -11.52 -6.30 -1.95
C THR A 31 -10.85 -7.63 -1.55
N PRO A 32 -11.46 -8.78 -1.89
CA PRO A 32 -10.84 -10.08 -1.64
C PRO A 32 -9.42 -10.19 -2.22
N GLU A 33 -9.18 -9.64 -3.41
CA GLU A 33 -7.87 -9.62 -4.06
C GLU A 33 -6.86 -8.74 -3.28
N GLN A 34 -7.32 -7.61 -2.76
CA GLN A 34 -6.49 -6.76 -1.92
C GLN A 34 -6.13 -7.44 -0.60
N GLN A 35 -7.10 -8.11 0.04
CA GLN A 35 -6.85 -8.89 1.25
C GLN A 35 -5.86 -10.02 1.01
N GLN A 36 -6.02 -10.77 -0.09
CA GLN A 36 -5.10 -11.83 -0.47
C GLN A 36 -3.68 -11.29 -0.65
N ARG A 37 -3.52 -10.18 -1.37
CA ARG A 37 -2.22 -9.53 -1.57
C ARG A 37 -1.58 -9.08 -0.27
N HIS A 38 -2.34 -8.52 0.67
CA HIS A 38 -1.84 -8.16 1.99
C HIS A 38 -1.32 -9.39 2.76
N LEU A 39 -2.04 -10.50 2.70
CA LEU A 39 -1.60 -11.75 3.35
C LEU A 39 -0.31 -12.30 2.71
N GLU A 40 -0.21 -12.27 1.41
CA GLU A 40 1.01 -12.69 0.69
C GLU A 40 2.20 -11.84 1.10
N LEU A 41 2.09 -10.51 1.05
CA LEU A 41 3.14 -9.60 1.49
C LEU A 41 3.50 -9.79 2.96
N PHE A 42 2.52 -10.01 3.83
CA PHE A 42 2.76 -10.27 5.25
C PHE A 42 3.63 -11.53 5.46
N HIS A 43 3.28 -12.64 4.82
CA HIS A 43 4.02 -13.89 4.96
C HIS A 43 5.42 -13.82 4.36
N GLU A 44 5.54 -13.16 3.21
CA GLU A 44 6.83 -12.92 2.57
C GLU A 44 7.71 -12.01 3.46
N GLY A 45 7.16 -10.92 3.96
CA GLY A 45 7.87 -10.00 4.85
C GLY A 45 8.29 -10.67 6.17
N GLN A 46 7.47 -11.54 6.72
CA GLN A 46 7.82 -12.34 7.89
C GLN A 46 9.05 -13.22 7.65
N ALA A 47 9.17 -13.80 6.46
CA ALA A 47 10.30 -14.63 6.10
C ALA A 47 11.57 -13.80 5.81
N LEU A 48 11.42 -12.65 5.17
CA LEU A 48 12.53 -11.77 4.75
C LEU A 48 13.08 -10.92 5.91
N TRP A 49 12.23 -10.48 6.82
CA TRP A 49 12.59 -9.60 7.93
C TRP A 49 13.82 -10.09 8.73
N PRO A 50 13.92 -11.33 9.22
CA PRO A 50 15.09 -11.77 9.97
C PRO A 50 16.34 -11.90 9.07
N ILE A 51 16.16 -12.13 7.78
CA ILE A 51 17.29 -12.28 6.84
C ILE A 51 17.98 -10.92 6.67
N TYR A 52 17.24 -9.89 6.29
CA TYR A 52 17.82 -8.57 6.03
C TYR A 52 18.18 -7.80 7.32
N CYS A 53 17.28 -7.81 8.31
CA CYS A 53 17.45 -6.94 9.47
C CYS A 53 18.50 -7.41 10.48
N ASN A 54 18.94 -8.66 10.41
CA ASN A 54 20.00 -9.18 11.27
C ASN A 54 21.43 -9.01 10.70
N HIS A 55 21.59 -8.43 9.50
CA HIS A 55 22.91 -8.29 8.88
C HIS A 55 23.84 -7.35 9.69
N CYS A 56 23.32 -6.26 10.21
CA CYS A 56 24.12 -5.24 10.89
C CYS A 56 23.88 -5.19 12.40
N HIS A 57 22.66 -5.49 12.85
CA HIS A 57 22.25 -5.53 14.25
C HIS A 57 21.04 -6.45 14.41
N ASN A 58 20.65 -6.74 15.65
CA ASN A 58 19.45 -7.54 15.91
C ASN A 58 18.21 -6.90 15.29
N ALA A 59 17.41 -7.70 14.60
CA ALA A 59 16.14 -7.27 14.04
C ALA A 59 15.22 -6.72 15.14
N ARG A 60 14.65 -5.54 14.91
CA ARG A 60 13.76 -4.87 15.85
C ARG A 60 12.39 -5.54 15.87
N ASN A 61 11.80 -5.68 17.05
CA ASN A 61 10.46 -6.23 17.17
C ASN A 61 9.44 -5.35 16.43
N PRO A 62 8.52 -5.91 15.63
CA PRO A 62 7.49 -5.13 14.94
C PRO A 62 6.66 -4.22 15.87
N ALA A 63 6.40 -4.65 17.10
CA ALA A 63 5.64 -3.88 18.09
C ALA A 63 6.43 -2.73 18.74
N GLU A 64 7.73 -2.62 18.48
CA GLU A 64 8.60 -1.59 19.08
C GLU A 64 8.26 -0.18 18.59
N PHE A 65 7.79 -0.06 17.35
CA PHE A 65 7.45 1.20 16.71
C PHE A 65 6.01 1.23 16.21
N ALA A 66 5.43 2.43 16.15
CA ALA A 66 4.12 2.62 15.52
C ALA A 66 4.20 2.43 13.98
N PRO A 67 3.10 2.04 13.30
CA PRO A 67 3.13 1.77 11.85
C PRO A 67 3.73 2.90 11.00
N TYR A 68 3.39 4.16 11.32
CA TYR A 68 3.92 5.32 10.59
C TYR A 68 5.43 5.55 10.80
N GLN A 69 5.98 5.07 11.91
CA GLN A 69 7.42 5.16 12.17
C GLN A 69 8.18 4.15 11.32
N TRP A 70 7.57 2.98 11.07
CA TRP A 70 8.16 1.98 10.18
C TRP A 70 8.31 2.49 8.74
N ASP A 71 7.40 3.34 8.24
CA ASP A 71 7.55 3.96 6.92
C ASP A 71 8.86 4.76 6.81
N GLN A 72 9.20 5.53 7.84
CA GLN A 72 10.43 6.34 7.88
C GLN A 72 11.68 5.49 8.08
N ILE A 73 11.61 4.50 8.97
CA ILE A 73 12.71 3.58 9.24
C ILE A 73 13.05 2.79 7.98
N MET A 74 12.07 2.23 7.30
CA MET A 74 12.27 1.44 6.09
C MET A 74 12.77 2.27 4.92
N MET A 75 12.36 3.53 4.79
CA MET A 75 12.92 4.44 3.79
C MET A 75 14.45 4.60 3.94
N HIS A 76 14.94 4.60 5.17
CA HIS A 76 16.38 4.65 5.45
C HIS A 76 17.02 3.26 5.25
N MET A 77 16.42 2.21 5.80
CA MET A 77 16.98 0.87 5.81
C MET A 77 17.08 0.25 4.41
N ARG A 78 16.13 0.53 3.51
CA ARG A 78 16.19 0.04 2.12
C ARG A 78 17.45 0.51 1.40
N THR A 79 17.92 1.72 1.72
CA THR A 79 19.14 2.28 1.14
C THR A 79 20.40 1.63 1.75
N MET A 80 20.40 1.39 3.05
CA MET A 80 21.53 0.80 3.76
C MET A 80 21.75 -0.67 3.39
N GLU A 81 20.67 -1.43 3.24
CA GLU A 81 20.68 -2.87 2.89
C GLU A 81 20.56 -3.11 1.38
N ASN A 82 20.40 -2.06 0.57
CA ASN A 82 20.15 -2.17 -0.87
C ASN A 82 18.98 -3.13 -1.19
N LEU A 83 17.86 -2.97 -0.44
CA LEU A 83 16.68 -3.83 -0.57
C LEU A 83 16.03 -3.69 -1.95
N PRO A 84 15.68 -4.80 -2.61
CA PRO A 84 14.77 -4.76 -3.75
C PRO A 84 13.42 -4.14 -3.34
N PRO A 85 12.76 -3.36 -4.20
CA PRO A 85 11.49 -2.70 -3.88
C PRO A 85 10.37 -3.66 -3.44
N GLU A 86 10.33 -4.86 -4.00
CA GLU A 86 9.38 -5.92 -3.64
C GLU A 86 9.63 -6.44 -2.23
N ASP A 87 10.88 -6.69 -1.85
CA ASP A 87 11.26 -7.15 -0.51
C ASP A 87 11.00 -6.08 0.54
N GLU A 88 11.29 -4.80 0.20
CA GLU A 88 10.95 -3.66 1.06
C GLU A 88 9.46 -3.61 1.35
N ALA A 89 8.62 -3.74 0.30
CA ALA A 89 7.16 -3.68 0.45
C ALA A 89 6.65 -4.81 1.34
N ALA A 90 7.16 -6.02 1.17
CA ALA A 90 6.79 -7.18 1.98
C ALA A 90 7.22 -7.01 3.44
N ILE A 91 8.47 -6.63 3.70
CA ILE A 91 8.98 -6.39 5.06
C ILE A 91 8.20 -5.27 5.75
N LEU A 92 7.90 -4.18 5.05
CA LEU A 92 7.14 -3.06 5.60
C LEU A 92 5.71 -3.49 5.97
N GLU A 93 5.03 -4.28 5.12
CA GLU A 93 3.70 -4.83 5.44
C GLU A 93 3.74 -5.67 6.70
N TYR A 94 4.71 -6.58 6.83
CA TYR A 94 4.91 -7.37 8.04
C TYR A 94 5.12 -6.50 9.29
N LEU A 95 6.06 -5.55 9.25
CA LEU A 95 6.40 -4.69 10.37
C LEU A 95 5.24 -3.81 10.85
N LYS A 96 4.38 -3.38 9.94
CA LYS A 96 3.19 -2.56 10.26
C LYS A 96 2.03 -3.38 10.80
N THR A 97 1.97 -4.66 10.49
CA THR A 97 0.83 -5.54 10.79
C THR A 97 1.12 -6.50 11.96
N ALA A 98 2.33 -7.01 12.11
CA ALA A 98 2.75 -7.93 13.17
C ALA A 98 2.98 -7.18 14.50
N ARG A 99 1.95 -7.14 15.35
CA ARG A 99 1.99 -6.45 16.65
C ARG A 99 1.58 -7.36 17.78
#